data_eda4c3a944fcd8da4d8b7fb6f4186374
#
_entry.id   eda4c3a944fcd8da4d8b7fb6f4186374
#
_cell.length_a   1.000
_cell.length_b   1.000
_cell.length_c   1.000
_cell.angle_alpha   90.00
_cell.angle_beta   90.00
_cell.angle_gamma   90.00
#
_symmetry.space_group_name_H-M   'P 1'
#
loop_
_entity.id
_entity.type
_entity.pdbx_description
1 polymer ?
#
loop_
_entity_poly.entity_id
_entity_poly.type
_entity_poly.pdbx_seq_one_letter_code
_entity_poly.pdbx_strand_id
1 'polypeptide(L)'
;MDVMPLLLLVAGSAAIAAAARRTPVPAPLLLVAVALAVSYVPGVPDYTLDPHVVLPLILPPLLHTAATDSSYLDLRAQLRPVAMLSVGYVLFATFVVGWALYVIVPDMPLTAALVFGAVVAPPDAVAATAVARRVGLPSRITTILQGESLLNDATAITAYRVALAAAVGEGATWAGGIGEFLLAAVGGVVVGLLLMAPLHWLRTHVKEALLQNTLSLLIPFVAYAVAEQVHASGVLAVVVVALYLGHRAWEVDFATRLQEEAVWKMVAFVLESAVFALIGLQLPVVLRGLGEYEGIDAAWYAVAVFLVVVATRFVWVYPATFLPRLLSARVREREQNPTWKGPFVIAWAGMRGVVSLAIAFSIPLTMHDGEEPFPQRNLILFLTFTTVIGTLVVQGLTLPPLIRLLKFPGRDAQTATLAEANAQAQASRAAERRLDELLADERNALPAPLADRLRIVLERRRNAVWERLGQANPVTGESVDDTYRRLSREMISAEREVFVRLRDGRYIDDEMLRTLLRRLDLEEAAAFREAA
;
A
#
# COMPACT_ATOMS: atom_id res chain seq x y z
N MET A 1 29.48 -0.57 7.09
CA MET A 1 28.20 -0.70 7.83
C MET A 1 28.21 -2.06 8.50
N ASP A 2 28.05 -2.09 9.82
CA ASP A 2 27.92 -3.37 10.52
C ASP A 2 26.59 -4.02 10.14
N VAL A 3 26.65 -5.25 9.66
CA VAL A 3 25.48 -6.01 9.19
C VAL A 3 24.57 -6.41 10.36
N MET A 4 25.15 -6.58 11.57
CA MET A 4 24.43 -7.03 12.76
C MET A 4 23.28 -6.11 13.16
N PRO A 5 23.45 -4.76 13.25
CA PRO A 5 22.34 -3.86 13.56
C PRO A 5 21.19 -3.93 12.55
N LEU A 6 21.50 -4.09 11.26
CA LEU A 6 20.48 -4.22 10.23
C LEU A 6 19.69 -5.54 10.36
N LEU A 7 20.37 -6.64 10.63
CA LEU A 7 19.73 -7.94 10.87
C LEU A 7 18.84 -7.90 12.12
N LEU A 8 19.31 -7.28 13.21
CA LEU A 8 18.53 -7.12 14.43
C LEU A 8 17.29 -6.23 14.21
N LEU A 9 17.43 -5.17 13.42
CA LEU A 9 16.31 -4.31 13.04
C LEU A 9 15.23 -5.11 12.27
N VAL A 10 15.62 -5.84 11.22
CA VAL A 10 14.69 -6.61 10.39
C VAL A 10 14.07 -7.77 11.18
N ALA A 11 14.86 -8.55 11.90
CA ALA A 11 14.36 -9.67 12.70
C ALA A 11 13.47 -9.20 13.85
N GLY A 12 13.88 -8.15 14.56
CA GLY A 12 13.11 -7.55 15.65
C GLY A 12 11.78 -6.98 15.16
N SER A 13 11.80 -6.21 14.06
CA SER A 13 10.57 -5.64 13.49
C SER A 13 9.61 -6.73 13.00
N ALA A 14 10.11 -7.80 12.37
CA ALA A 14 9.30 -8.92 11.95
C ALA A 14 8.67 -9.66 13.16
N ALA A 15 9.43 -9.87 14.23
CA ALA A 15 8.92 -10.49 15.45
C ALA A 15 7.81 -9.64 16.11
N ILE A 16 8.01 -8.32 16.21
CA ILE A 16 7.01 -7.39 16.75
C ILE A 16 5.75 -7.37 15.88
N ALA A 17 5.91 -7.31 14.56
CA ALA A 17 4.79 -7.33 13.62
C ALA A 17 4.00 -8.65 13.70
N ALA A 18 4.70 -9.79 13.89
CA ALA A 18 4.05 -11.09 14.12
C ALA A 18 3.26 -11.11 15.44
N ALA A 19 3.82 -10.53 16.51
CA ALA A 19 3.12 -10.38 17.80
C ALA A 19 1.89 -9.46 17.69
N ALA A 20 1.98 -8.39 16.88
CA ALA A 20 0.88 -7.46 16.64
C ALA A 20 -0.36 -8.13 16.04
N ARG A 21 -0.20 -9.20 15.27
CA ARG A 21 -1.33 -9.97 14.69
C ARG A 21 -2.25 -10.58 15.76
N ARG A 22 -1.73 -10.78 16.98
CA ARG A 22 -2.47 -11.34 18.14
C ARG A 22 -3.12 -10.26 19.00
N THR A 23 -2.92 -8.98 18.66
CA THR A 23 -3.43 -7.83 19.41
C THR A 23 -4.44 -7.05 18.58
N PRO A 24 -5.36 -6.29 19.20
CA PRO A 24 -6.25 -5.38 18.49
C PRO A 24 -5.54 -4.13 17.95
N VAL A 25 -4.27 -3.90 18.35
CA VAL A 25 -3.49 -2.72 17.99
C VAL A 25 -2.93 -2.87 16.57
N PRO A 26 -3.01 -1.85 15.71
CA PRO A 26 -2.38 -1.86 14.40
C PRO A 26 -0.85 -2.08 14.50
N ALA A 27 -0.30 -2.94 13.63
CA ALA A 27 1.13 -3.28 13.66
C ALA A 27 2.06 -2.06 13.58
N PRO A 28 1.81 -1.03 12.75
CA PRO A 28 2.63 0.19 12.72
C PRO A 28 2.77 0.86 14.09
N LEU A 29 1.68 0.97 14.85
CA LEU A 29 1.71 1.59 16.17
C LEU A 29 2.52 0.79 17.18
N LEU A 30 2.37 -0.54 17.17
CA LEU A 30 3.14 -1.41 18.07
C LEU A 30 4.63 -1.35 17.73
N LEU A 31 4.97 -1.35 16.44
CA LEU A 31 6.35 -1.23 15.97
C LEU A 31 7.00 0.07 16.45
N VAL A 32 6.34 1.21 16.26
CA VAL A 32 6.85 2.51 16.72
C VAL A 32 6.99 2.54 18.24
N ALA A 33 6.00 2.05 19.00
CA ALA A 33 6.04 2.07 20.46
C ALA A 33 7.14 1.17 21.04
N VAL A 34 7.29 -0.05 20.52
CA VAL A 34 8.32 -0.98 20.99
C VAL A 34 9.71 -0.49 20.58
N ALA A 35 9.88 -0.01 19.34
CA ALA A 35 11.14 0.53 18.87
C ALA A 35 11.58 1.77 19.65
N LEU A 36 10.62 2.64 20.03
CA LEU A 36 10.86 3.77 20.92
C LEU A 36 11.34 3.28 22.32
N ALA A 37 10.70 2.25 22.88
CA ALA A 37 11.15 1.70 24.15
C ALA A 37 12.56 1.10 24.06
N VAL A 38 12.86 0.39 22.97
CA VAL A 38 14.18 -0.20 22.68
C VAL A 38 15.25 0.87 22.50
N SER A 39 14.93 2.03 21.93
CA SER A 39 15.90 3.12 21.71
C SER A 39 16.51 3.71 22.99
N TYR A 40 15.88 3.48 24.16
CA TYR A 40 16.41 3.88 25.47
C TYR A 40 17.27 2.79 26.12
N VAL A 41 17.41 1.61 25.49
CA VAL A 41 18.26 0.53 26.02
C VAL A 41 19.73 0.86 25.73
N PRO A 42 20.62 0.85 26.75
CA PRO A 42 22.04 1.10 26.53
C PRO A 42 22.65 0.08 25.56
N GLY A 43 23.41 0.56 24.58
CA GLY A 43 24.07 -0.29 23.57
C GLY A 43 23.30 -0.42 22.25
N VAL A 44 22.10 0.12 22.14
CA VAL A 44 21.40 0.23 20.85
C VAL A 44 22.06 1.36 20.05
N PRO A 45 22.51 1.09 18.80
CA PRO A 45 23.16 2.11 17.99
C PRO A 45 22.15 3.18 17.54
N ASP A 46 22.63 4.41 17.38
CA ASP A 46 21.85 5.48 16.78
C ASP A 46 21.67 5.18 15.27
N TYR A 47 20.49 4.76 14.89
CA TYR A 47 20.14 4.54 13.49
C TYR A 47 19.85 5.89 12.82
N THR A 48 20.62 6.27 11.83
CA THR A 48 20.35 7.44 11.00
C THR A 48 19.71 7.01 9.70
N LEU A 49 18.58 7.60 9.36
CA LEU A 49 17.96 7.46 8.04
C LEU A 49 18.72 8.39 7.08
N ASP A 50 19.47 7.81 6.16
CA ASP A 50 20.03 8.56 5.03
C ASP A 50 18.94 8.65 3.94
N PRO A 51 18.40 9.84 3.67
CA PRO A 51 17.32 10.02 2.70
C PRO A 51 17.71 9.61 1.28
N HIS A 52 18.98 9.77 0.93
CA HIS A 52 19.51 9.40 -0.39
C HIS A 52 19.52 7.88 -0.62
N VAL A 53 19.47 7.11 0.47
CA VAL A 53 19.35 5.64 0.42
C VAL A 53 17.90 5.21 0.62
N VAL A 54 17.22 5.80 1.58
CA VAL A 54 15.88 5.41 2.03
C VAL A 54 14.83 5.66 0.93
N LEU A 55 14.82 6.86 0.34
CA LEU A 55 13.83 7.20 -0.69
C LEU A 55 13.92 6.28 -1.92
N PRO A 56 15.08 6.08 -2.57
CA PRO A 56 15.16 5.23 -3.75
C PRO A 56 15.09 3.73 -3.45
N LEU A 57 15.39 3.29 -2.21
CA LEU A 57 15.36 1.87 -1.85
C LEU A 57 13.98 1.41 -1.36
N ILE A 58 13.28 2.23 -0.59
CA ILE A 58 12.03 1.84 0.09
C ILE A 58 10.80 2.26 -0.71
N LEU A 59 10.82 3.47 -1.26
CA LEU A 59 9.62 4.04 -1.89
C LEU A 59 9.20 3.29 -3.19
N PRO A 60 10.11 2.97 -4.14
CA PRO A 60 9.71 2.29 -5.37
C PRO A 60 9.05 0.92 -5.16
N PRO A 61 9.57 0.00 -4.30
CA PRO A 61 8.90 -1.26 -4.01
C PRO A 61 7.53 -1.10 -3.36
N LEU A 62 7.40 -0.19 -2.37
CA LEU A 62 6.12 0.04 -1.68
C LEU A 62 5.06 0.62 -2.64
N LEU A 63 5.44 1.57 -3.48
CA LEU A 63 4.55 2.11 -4.51
C LEU A 63 4.19 1.07 -5.57
N HIS A 64 5.13 0.22 -5.95
CA HIS A 64 4.89 -0.85 -6.90
C HIS A 64 3.83 -1.83 -6.37
N THR A 65 3.96 -2.30 -5.13
CA THR A 65 2.97 -3.19 -4.51
C THR A 65 1.61 -2.53 -4.39
N ALA A 66 1.56 -1.29 -3.90
CA ALA A 66 0.31 -0.56 -3.78
C ALA A 66 -0.38 -0.31 -5.13
N ALA A 67 0.40 -0.04 -6.18
CA ALA A 67 -0.13 0.20 -7.53
C ALA A 67 -0.58 -1.08 -8.24
N THR A 68 0.18 -2.18 -8.12
CA THR A 68 -0.20 -3.47 -8.70
C THR A 68 -1.45 -4.06 -8.06
N ASP A 69 -1.65 -3.83 -6.75
CA ASP A 69 -2.86 -4.23 -6.01
C ASP A 69 -4.07 -3.35 -6.30
N SER A 70 -3.87 -2.22 -6.99
CA SER A 70 -4.94 -1.26 -7.29
C SER A 70 -5.61 -1.56 -8.61
N SER A 71 -6.94 -1.45 -8.65
CA SER A 71 -7.70 -1.59 -9.89
C SER A 71 -7.56 -0.35 -10.76
N TYR A 72 -6.90 -0.47 -11.91
CA TYR A 72 -6.81 0.61 -12.90
C TYR A 72 -8.18 1.13 -13.34
N LEU A 73 -9.15 0.24 -13.53
CA LEU A 73 -10.49 0.61 -13.97
C LEU A 73 -11.23 1.42 -12.91
N ASP A 74 -11.12 1.01 -11.64
CA ASP A 74 -11.74 1.72 -10.52
C ASP A 74 -11.06 3.07 -10.27
N LEU A 75 -9.72 3.14 -10.37
CA LEU A 75 -8.98 4.39 -10.28
C LEU A 75 -9.38 5.35 -11.40
N ARG A 76 -9.50 4.87 -12.63
CA ARG A 76 -9.95 5.67 -13.77
C ARG A 76 -11.37 6.20 -13.56
N ALA A 77 -12.25 5.39 -12.96
CA ALA A 77 -13.63 5.81 -12.64
C ALA A 77 -13.66 6.88 -11.53
N GLN A 78 -12.66 6.90 -10.64
CA GLN A 78 -12.52 7.85 -9.54
C GLN A 78 -11.39 8.88 -9.76
N LEU A 79 -10.93 9.07 -11.00
CA LEU A 79 -9.78 9.93 -11.30
C LEU A 79 -9.92 11.35 -10.76
N ARG A 80 -11.13 11.93 -10.83
CA ARG A 80 -11.37 13.29 -10.37
C ARG A 80 -11.21 13.43 -8.83
N PRO A 81 -11.93 12.67 -7.97
CA PRO A 81 -11.70 12.77 -6.53
C PRO A 81 -10.26 12.41 -6.14
N VAL A 82 -9.64 11.43 -6.80
CA VAL A 82 -8.24 11.08 -6.58
C VAL A 82 -7.31 12.25 -6.90
N ALA A 83 -7.43 12.88 -8.08
CA ALA A 83 -6.61 14.03 -8.46
C ALA A 83 -6.82 15.25 -7.54
N MET A 84 -8.05 15.49 -7.11
CA MET A 84 -8.33 16.58 -6.16
C MET A 84 -7.73 16.35 -4.78
N LEU A 85 -7.57 15.10 -4.36
CA LEU A 85 -6.94 14.75 -3.10
C LEU A 85 -5.41 14.64 -3.23
N SER A 86 -4.90 13.98 -4.25
CA SER A 86 -3.46 13.76 -4.39
C SER A 86 -2.68 15.00 -4.82
N VAL A 87 -3.27 15.88 -5.62
CA VAL A 87 -2.63 17.13 -6.07
C VAL A 87 -3.22 18.34 -5.33
N GLY A 88 -4.53 18.51 -5.43
CA GLY A 88 -5.17 19.69 -4.88
C GLY A 88 -5.02 19.80 -3.37
N TYR A 89 -5.30 18.74 -2.64
CA TYR A 89 -5.14 18.73 -1.17
C TYR A 89 -3.69 18.91 -0.76
N VAL A 90 -2.75 18.20 -1.40
CA VAL A 90 -1.32 18.29 -1.02
C VAL A 90 -0.80 19.72 -1.16
N LEU A 91 -1.08 20.38 -2.30
CA LEU A 91 -0.67 21.78 -2.50
C LEU A 91 -1.38 22.73 -1.51
N PHE A 92 -2.67 22.55 -1.29
CA PHE A 92 -3.44 23.32 -0.31
C PHE A 92 -2.90 23.13 1.12
N ALA A 93 -2.64 21.88 1.50
CA ALA A 93 -2.09 21.55 2.82
C ALA A 93 -0.67 22.11 3.00
N THR A 94 0.19 22.01 1.97
CA THR A 94 1.52 22.63 1.98
C THR A 94 1.44 24.11 2.32
N PHE A 95 0.55 24.83 1.67
CA PHE A 95 0.41 26.26 1.90
C PHE A 95 -0.24 26.57 3.26
N VAL A 96 -1.37 25.94 3.60
CA VAL A 96 -2.13 26.26 4.84
C VAL A 96 -1.35 25.85 6.09
N VAL A 97 -0.76 24.65 6.09
CA VAL A 97 0.02 24.16 7.23
C VAL A 97 1.33 24.96 7.35
N GLY A 98 2.01 25.25 6.24
CA GLY A 98 3.19 26.10 6.23
C GLY A 98 2.88 27.51 6.74
N TRP A 99 1.80 28.12 6.25
CA TRP A 99 1.37 29.43 6.74
C TRP A 99 1.02 29.42 8.23
N ALA A 100 0.31 28.38 8.69
CA ALA A 100 -0.02 28.24 10.10
C ALA A 100 1.25 28.12 10.97
N LEU A 101 2.24 27.34 10.54
CA LEU A 101 3.51 27.21 11.26
C LEU A 101 4.27 28.55 11.31
N TYR A 102 4.31 29.29 10.20
CA TYR A 102 4.88 30.62 10.14
C TYR A 102 4.26 31.60 11.16
N VAL A 103 2.94 31.50 11.39
CA VAL A 103 2.23 32.35 12.35
C VAL A 103 2.40 31.87 13.79
N ILE A 104 2.46 30.56 14.01
CA ILE A 104 2.49 29.93 15.35
C ILE A 104 3.89 30.02 15.98
N VAL A 105 4.95 29.84 15.18
CA VAL A 105 6.33 29.76 15.66
C VAL A 105 7.03 31.10 15.41
N PRO A 106 7.49 31.80 16.46
CA PRO A 106 8.27 33.01 16.31
C PRO A 106 9.55 32.77 15.51
N ASP A 107 9.98 33.73 14.72
CA ASP A 107 11.22 33.70 13.91
C ASP A 107 11.33 32.55 12.90
N MET A 108 10.21 31.89 12.59
CA MET A 108 10.15 30.87 11.54
C MET A 108 10.06 31.51 10.16
N PRO A 109 11.06 31.34 9.26
CA PRO A 109 10.95 31.88 7.90
C PRO A 109 9.80 31.17 7.14
N LEU A 110 9.04 31.93 6.34
CA LEU A 110 7.92 31.39 5.58
C LEU A 110 8.36 30.25 4.64
N THR A 111 9.54 30.34 4.04
CA THR A 111 10.08 29.31 3.16
C THR A 111 10.37 28.01 3.91
N ALA A 112 10.97 28.05 5.09
CA ALA A 112 11.19 26.89 5.94
C ALA A 112 9.86 26.31 6.46
N ALA A 113 8.89 27.15 6.78
CA ALA A 113 7.54 26.72 7.16
C ALA A 113 6.80 26.02 6.00
N LEU A 114 6.98 26.49 4.75
CA LEU A 114 6.43 25.82 3.56
C LEU A 114 7.12 24.46 3.29
N VAL A 115 8.42 24.35 3.56
CA VAL A 115 9.12 23.04 3.54
C VAL A 115 8.44 22.06 4.49
N PHE A 116 8.19 22.48 5.75
CA PHE A 116 7.43 21.64 6.70
C PHE A 116 6.03 21.30 6.18
N GLY A 117 5.31 22.29 5.64
CA GLY A 117 3.98 22.08 5.05
C GLY A 117 3.99 20.99 3.98
N ALA A 118 4.97 21.01 3.07
CA ALA A 118 5.11 20.00 2.03
C ALA A 118 5.45 18.61 2.59
N VAL A 119 6.29 18.55 3.64
CA VAL A 119 6.68 17.32 4.33
C VAL A 119 5.47 16.60 4.95
N VAL A 120 4.59 17.35 5.62
CA VAL A 120 3.45 16.74 6.34
C VAL A 120 2.15 16.72 5.52
N ALA A 121 2.16 17.26 4.29
CA ALA A 121 0.97 17.29 3.44
C ALA A 121 0.49 15.89 3.02
N PRO A 122 1.34 14.95 2.56
CA PRO A 122 0.86 13.68 2.01
C PRO A 122 0.33 12.76 3.12
N PRO A 123 -0.93 12.29 3.03
CA PRO A 123 -1.42 11.23 3.89
C PRO A 123 -0.95 9.86 3.40
N ASP A 124 -0.71 8.95 4.32
CA ASP A 124 -0.40 7.55 4.06
C ASP A 124 -1.66 6.70 4.14
N ALA A 125 -2.01 6.04 3.05
CA ALA A 125 -3.18 5.17 3.03
C ALA A 125 -2.89 3.74 3.50
N VAL A 126 -1.65 3.30 3.69
CA VAL A 126 -1.32 1.91 4.09
C VAL A 126 -2.05 1.56 5.38
N ALA A 127 -1.88 2.37 6.42
CA ALA A 127 -2.56 2.17 7.69
C ALA A 127 -4.09 2.30 7.56
N ALA A 128 -4.57 3.29 6.78
CA ALA A 128 -6.00 3.52 6.56
C ALA A 128 -6.67 2.38 5.80
N THR A 129 -6.06 1.86 4.74
CA THR A 129 -6.61 0.76 3.93
C THR A 129 -6.59 -0.57 4.65
N ALA A 130 -5.57 -0.83 5.48
CA ALA A 130 -5.53 -2.02 6.34
C ALA A 130 -6.73 -2.05 7.31
N VAL A 131 -7.06 -0.91 7.92
CA VAL A 131 -8.25 -0.75 8.76
C VAL A 131 -9.53 -0.86 7.93
N ALA A 132 -9.58 -0.19 6.78
CA ALA A 132 -10.74 -0.18 5.88
C ALA A 132 -11.17 -1.60 5.45
N ARG A 133 -10.19 -2.43 5.07
CA ARG A 133 -10.42 -3.84 4.69
C ARG A 133 -10.98 -4.66 5.86
N ARG A 134 -10.47 -4.47 7.08
CA ARG A 134 -10.94 -5.20 8.28
C ARG A 134 -12.37 -4.85 8.68
N VAL A 135 -12.81 -3.62 8.44
CA VAL A 135 -14.11 -3.11 8.90
C VAL A 135 -15.16 -3.10 7.78
N GLY A 136 -14.79 -3.46 6.55
CA GLY A 136 -15.73 -3.59 5.42
C GLY A 136 -16.21 -2.25 4.86
N LEU A 137 -15.31 -1.26 4.67
CA LEU A 137 -15.66 0.00 3.99
C LEU A 137 -16.10 -0.24 2.54
N PRO A 138 -17.00 0.61 2.01
CA PRO A 138 -17.36 0.58 0.60
C PRO A 138 -16.14 0.69 -0.33
N SER A 139 -16.08 -0.13 -1.37
CA SER A 139 -14.94 -0.19 -2.30
C SER A 139 -14.56 1.18 -2.89
N ARG A 140 -15.55 2.04 -3.15
CA ARG A 140 -15.33 3.40 -3.64
C ARG A 140 -14.44 4.23 -2.71
N ILE A 141 -14.66 4.17 -1.40
CA ILE A 141 -13.86 4.91 -0.41
C ILE A 141 -12.44 4.35 -0.37
N THR A 142 -12.32 3.02 -0.37
CA THR A 142 -11.01 2.34 -0.39
C THR A 142 -10.22 2.68 -1.65
N THR A 143 -10.85 2.66 -2.83
CA THR A 143 -10.22 3.06 -4.10
C THR A 143 -9.76 4.51 -4.09
N ILE A 144 -10.57 5.44 -3.53
CA ILE A 144 -10.17 6.86 -3.44
C ILE A 144 -8.95 7.01 -2.52
N LEU A 145 -8.93 6.36 -1.35
CA LEU A 145 -7.80 6.42 -0.43
C LEU A 145 -6.52 5.79 -1.03
N GLN A 146 -6.64 4.65 -1.70
CA GLN A 146 -5.53 4.02 -2.41
C GLN A 146 -4.98 4.91 -3.53
N GLY A 147 -5.88 5.44 -4.37
CA GLY A 147 -5.48 6.31 -5.46
C GLY A 147 -4.86 7.62 -5.00
N GLU A 148 -5.36 8.19 -3.90
CA GLU A 148 -4.75 9.36 -3.26
C GLU A 148 -3.30 9.07 -2.87
N SER A 149 -3.05 7.98 -2.13
CA SER A 149 -1.71 7.62 -1.66
C SER A 149 -0.72 7.28 -2.76
N LEU A 150 -1.19 6.78 -3.90
CA LEU A 150 -0.31 6.48 -5.03
C LEU A 150 0.29 7.73 -5.70
N LEU A 151 -0.42 8.84 -5.66
CA LEU A 151 -0.05 10.05 -6.40
C LEU A 151 0.37 11.23 -5.51
N ASN A 152 -0.03 11.23 -4.24
CA ASN A 152 0.23 12.33 -3.31
C ASN A 152 1.72 12.48 -2.97
N ASP A 153 2.47 11.36 -2.88
CA ASP A 153 3.90 11.37 -2.57
C ASP A 153 4.71 12.08 -3.66
N ALA A 154 4.36 11.85 -4.94
CA ALA A 154 4.98 12.58 -6.04
C ALA A 154 4.73 14.08 -5.96
N THR A 155 3.49 14.48 -5.63
CA THR A 155 3.12 15.87 -5.45
C THR A 155 3.86 16.49 -4.27
N ALA A 156 3.94 15.79 -3.15
CA ALA A 156 4.60 16.27 -1.93
C ALA A 156 6.12 16.41 -2.12
N ILE A 157 6.79 15.43 -2.72
CA ILE A 157 8.23 15.48 -3.00
C ILE A 157 8.55 16.65 -3.94
N THR A 158 7.71 16.89 -4.95
CA THR A 158 7.92 18.00 -5.87
C THR A 158 7.66 19.34 -5.17
N ALA A 159 6.58 19.47 -4.38
CA ALA A 159 6.30 20.66 -3.59
C ALA A 159 7.43 20.96 -2.58
N TYR A 160 7.97 19.90 -1.96
CA TYR A 160 9.11 19.98 -1.05
C TYR A 160 10.36 20.50 -1.78
N ARG A 161 10.72 19.96 -2.95
CA ARG A 161 11.87 20.42 -3.74
C ARG A 161 11.76 21.91 -4.07
N VAL A 162 10.58 22.36 -4.51
CA VAL A 162 10.32 23.78 -4.81
C VAL A 162 10.42 24.66 -3.55
N ALA A 163 9.82 24.23 -2.45
CA ALA A 163 9.89 24.97 -1.18
C ALA A 163 11.32 25.01 -0.63
N LEU A 164 12.07 23.91 -0.76
CA LEU A 164 13.45 23.83 -0.33
C LEU A 164 14.36 24.75 -1.16
N ALA A 165 14.26 24.73 -2.49
CA ALA A 165 15.01 25.61 -3.37
C ALA A 165 14.76 27.10 -3.03
N ALA A 166 13.51 27.46 -2.72
CA ALA A 166 13.16 28.79 -2.24
C ALA A 166 13.74 29.11 -0.84
N ALA A 167 13.85 28.11 0.03
CA ALA A 167 14.40 28.28 1.39
C ALA A 167 15.92 28.43 1.37
N VAL A 168 16.61 27.70 0.49
CA VAL A 168 18.09 27.68 0.38
C VAL A 168 18.62 28.91 -0.40
N GLY A 169 17.76 29.67 -1.07
CA GLY A 169 18.17 30.91 -1.75
C GLY A 169 18.57 30.72 -3.22
N GLU A 170 18.20 29.61 -3.86
CA GLU A 170 18.52 29.35 -5.27
C GLU A 170 17.72 30.21 -6.27
N GLY A 171 17.18 31.36 -5.84
CA GLY A 171 16.51 32.31 -6.73
C GLY A 171 15.22 31.78 -7.38
N ALA A 172 14.56 30.80 -6.76
CA ALA A 172 13.36 30.16 -7.28
C ALA A 172 12.23 31.19 -7.44
N THR A 173 11.83 31.45 -8.67
CA THR A 173 10.61 32.21 -8.96
C THR A 173 9.41 31.26 -8.88
N TRP A 174 8.26 31.73 -8.45
CA TRP A 174 7.01 30.93 -8.40
C TRP A 174 6.68 30.31 -9.78
N ALA A 175 6.97 31.03 -10.87
CA ALA A 175 6.76 30.53 -12.23
C ALA A 175 7.75 29.39 -12.56
N GLY A 176 9.00 29.49 -12.13
CA GLY A 176 10.00 28.42 -12.27
C GLY A 176 9.58 27.16 -11.50
N GLY A 177 9.18 27.31 -10.24
CA GLY A 177 8.73 26.18 -9.41
C GLY A 177 7.50 25.46 -9.97
N ILE A 178 6.51 26.21 -10.51
CA ILE A 178 5.36 25.59 -11.21
C ILE A 178 5.83 24.86 -12.48
N GLY A 179 6.77 25.45 -13.22
CA GLY A 179 7.35 24.82 -14.42
C GLY A 179 8.06 23.50 -14.09
N GLU A 180 8.90 23.48 -13.07
CA GLU A 180 9.58 22.28 -12.58
C GLU A 180 8.60 21.23 -12.09
N PHE A 181 7.56 21.65 -11.34
CA PHE A 181 6.51 20.75 -10.91
C PHE A 181 5.81 20.06 -12.09
N LEU A 182 5.41 20.84 -13.10
CA LEU A 182 4.73 20.30 -14.28
C LEU A 182 5.67 19.40 -15.09
N LEU A 183 6.92 19.80 -15.25
CA LEU A 183 7.93 19.02 -15.97
C LEU A 183 8.22 17.69 -15.27
N ALA A 184 8.41 17.70 -13.96
CA ALA A 184 8.61 16.49 -13.18
C ALA A 184 7.39 15.56 -13.25
N ALA A 185 6.18 16.10 -13.09
CA ALA A 185 4.95 15.32 -13.11
C ALA A 185 4.66 14.73 -14.52
N VAL A 186 4.65 15.56 -15.55
CA VAL A 186 4.42 15.12 -16.94
C VAL A 186 5.55 14.21 -17.40
N GLY A 187 6.80 14.57 -17.11
CA GLY A 187 7.98 13.76 -17.44
C GLY A 187 7.91 12.36 -16.80
N GLY A 188 7.54 12.26 -15.51
CA GLY A 188 7.38 10.98 -14.84
C GLY A 188 6.31 10.09 -15.48
N VAL A 189 5.17 10.66 -15.85
CA VAL A 189 4.12 9.93 -16.58
C VAL A 189 4.63 9.48 -17.96
N VAL A 190 5.29 10.37 -18.72
CA VAL A 190 5.82 10.04 -20.04
C VAL A 190 6.88 8.94 -19.97
N VAL A 191 7.82 9.03 -19.03
CA VAL A 191 8.83 7.98 -18.82
C VAL A 191 8.15 6.65 -18.44
N GLY A 192 7.18 6.66 -17.55
CA GLY A 192 6.40 5.48 -17.19
C GLY A 192 5.69 4.85 -18.39
N LEU A 193 5.06 5.67 -19.24
CA LEU A 193 4.39 5.21 -20.47
C LEU A 193 5.39 4.63 -21.49
N LEU A 194 6.58 5.20 -21.61
CA LEU A 194 7.62 4.68 -22.49
C LEU A 194 8.21 3.36 -21.99
N LEU A 195 8.35 3.20 -20.67
CA LEU A 195 8.93 2.00 -20.06
C LEU A 195 7.93 0.85 -19.92
N MET A 196 6.62 1.10 -19.80
CA MET A 196 5.63 0.06 -19.52
C MET A 196 5.61 -1.06 -20.58
N ALA A 197 5.70 -0.70 -21.87
CA ALA A 197 5.61 -1.68 -22.95
C ALA A 197 6.87 -2.55 -23.07
N PRO A 198 8.11 -2.02 -23.10
CA PRO A 198 9.31 -2.84 -23.14
C PRO A 198 9.49 -3.69 -21.88
N LEU A 199 9.16 -3.18 -20.70
CA LEU A 199 9.24 -3.98 -19.46
C LEU A 199 8.21 -5.11 -19.43
N HIS A 200 6.99 -4.86 -19.91
CA HIS A 200 5.97 -5.90 -20.07
C HIS A 200 6.39 -6.94 -21.11
N TRP A 201 6.89 -6.50 -22.26
CA TRP A 201 7.41 -7.39 -23.29
C TRP A 201 8.54 -8.29 -22.77
N LEU A 202 9.51 -7.71 -22.07
CA LEU A 202 10.60 -8.46 -21.43
C LEU A 202 10.06 -9.52 -20.48
N ARG A 203 9.11 -9.12 -19.60
CA ARG A 203 8.50 -10.01 -18.61
C ARG A 203 7.73 -11.18 -19.24
N THR A 204 7.02 -10.97 -20.35
CA THR A 204 6.24 -12.03 -21.01
C THR A 204 7.08 -12.96 -21.89
N HIS A 205 8.26 -12.54 -22.35
CA HIS A 205 9.15 -13.35 -23.17
C HIS A 205 10.11 -14.23 -22.36
N VAL A 206 10.40 -13.85 -21.14
CA VAL A 206 11.16 -14.70 -20.21
C VAL A 206 10.24 -15.80 -19.67
N LYS A 207 10.55 -17.06 -19.94
CA LYS A 207 9.69 -18.20 -19.55
C LYS A 207 10.05 -18.79 -18.18
N GLU A 208 11.24 -18.50 -17.68
CA GLU A 208 11.72 -19.02 -16.40
C GLU A 208 11.15 -18.18 -15.24
N ALA A 209 10.39 -18.81 -14.35
CA ALA A 209 9.72 -18.13 -13.24
C ALA A 209 10.68 -17.38 -12.30
N LEU A 210 11.89 -17.92 -12.08
CA LEU A 210 12.90 -17.26 -11.25
C LEU A 210 13.37 -15.95 -11.86
N LEU A 211 13.67 -15.94 -13.16
CA LEU A 211 14.08 -14.74 -13.89
C LEU A 211 12.95 -13.72 -13.98
N GLN A 212 11.71 -14.17 -14.21
CA GLN A 212 10.54 -13.29 -14.21
C GLN A 212 10.34 -12.59 -12.86
N ASN A 213 10.46 -13.32 -11.75
CA ASN A 213 10.36 -12.75 -10.40
C ASN A 213 11.51 -11.78 -10.10
N THR A 214 12.73 -12.12 -10.54
CA THR A 214 13.89 -11.21 -10.41
C THR A 214 13.68 -9.91 -11.20
N LEU A 215 13.19 -10.01 -12.44
CA LEU A 215 12.83 -8.83 -13.23
C LEU A 215 11.73 -8.01 -12.55
N SER A 216 10.70 -8.67 -12.03
CA SER A 216 9.63 -7.98 -11.28
C SER A 216 10.17 -7.15 -10.12
N LEU A 217 11.15 -7.67 -9.36
CA LEU A 217 11.80 -6.95 -8.27
C LEU A 217 12.62 -5.74 -8.76
N LEU A 218 13.24 -5.84 -9.93
CA LEU A 218 14.07 -4.75 -10.50
C LEU A 218 13.25 -3.65 -11.17
N ILE A 219 12.08 -3.96 -11.71
CA ILE A 219 11.24 -3.03 -12.48
C ILE A 219 10.99 -1.70 -11.75
N PRO A 220 10.56 -1.65 -10.48
CA PRO A 220 10.32 -0.37 -9.81
C PRO A 220 11.57 0.48 -9.66
N PHE A 221 12.73 -0.14 -9.41
CA PHE A 221 14.00 0.57 -9.30
C PHE A 221 14.46 1.14 -10.65
N VAL A 222 14.30 0.37 -11.73
CA VAL A 222 14.63 0.83 -13.09
C VAL A 222 13.73 1.99 -13.49
N ALA A 223 12.41 1.89 -13.27
CA ALA A 223 11.47 2.95 -13.58
C ALA A 223 11.78 4.23 -12.80
N TYR A 224 12.08 4.09 -11.50
CA TYR A 224 12.47 5.20 -10.65
C TYR A 224 13.77 5.86 -11.12
N ALA A 225 14.83 5.07 -11.29
CA ALA A 225 16.16 5.57 -11.63
C ALA A 225 16.19 6.26 -13.01
N VAL A 226 15.52 5.68 -14.03
CA VAL A 226 15.45 6.29 -15.37
C VAL A 226 14.73 7.63 -15.34
N ALA A 227 13.64 7.75 -14.58
CA ALA A 227 12.91 9.00 -14.45
C ALA A 227 13.73 10.08 -13.73
N GLU A 228 14.38 9.73 -12.60
CA GLU A 228 15.24 10.68 -11.86
C GLU A 228 16.42 11.17 -12.71
N GLN A 229 17.02 10.35 -13.58
CA GLN A 229 18.11 10.78 -14.46
C GLN A 229 17.70 11.88 -15.46
N VAL A 230 16.43 11.94 -15.82
CA VAL A 230 15.90 13.00 -16.71
C VAL A 230 15.17 14.10 -15.93
N HIS A 231 15.41 14.19 -14.62
CA HIS A 231 14.76 15.15 -13.70
C HIS A 231 13.22 15.06 -13.70
N ALA A 232 12.70 13.86 -14.03
CA ALA A 232 11.27 13.56 -13.96
C ALA A 232 10.93 12.83 -12.64
N SER A 233 9.64 12.76 -12.28
CA SER A 233 9.21 12.10 -11.05
C SER A 233 9.35 10.57 -11.16
N GLY A 234 10.32 10.00 -10.43
CA GLY A 234 10.51 8.56 -10.30
C GLY A 234 9.27 7.86 -9.70
N VAL A 235 8.61 8.53 -8.76
CA VAL A 235 7.37 8.04 -8.12
C VAL A 235 6.27 7.82 -9.15
N LEU A 236 5.99 8.81 -10.00
CA LEU A 236 4.95 8.69 -11.04
C LEU A 236 5.31 7.64 -12.10
N ALA A 237 6.59 7.54 -12.48
CA ALA A 237 7.03 6.53 -13.43
C ALA A 237 6.79 5.11 -12.89
N VAL A 238 7.13 4.84 -11.63
CA VAL A 238 6.87 3.56 -10.95
C VAL A 238 5.37 3.26 -10.92
N VAL A 239 4.54 4.21 -10.51
CA VAL A 239 3.08 4.03 -10.42
C VAL A 239 2.47 3.71 -11.78
N VAL A 240 2.86 4.43 -12.84
CA VAL A 240 2.34 4.18 -14.22
C VAL A 240 2.72 2.79 -14.70
N VAL A 241 3.99 2.39 -14.53
CA VAL A 241 4.46 1.05 -14.91
C VAL A 241 3.74 -0.02 -14.10
N ALA A 242 3.66 0.14 -12.78
CA ALA A 242 3.05 -0.85 -11.88
C ALA A 242 1.54 -1.03 -12.14
N LEU A 243 0.79 0.06 -12.36
CA LEU A 243 -0.64 -0.01 -12.72
C LEU A 243 -0.85 -0.76 -14.04
N TYR A 244 0.02 -0.52 -15.04
CA TYR A 244 -0.06 -1.23 -16.30
C TYR A 244 0.24 -2.72 -16.16
N LEU A 245 1.30 -3.07 -15.44
CA LEU A 245 1.69 -4.47 -15.20
C LEU A 245 0.65 -5.21 -14.36
N GLY A 246 0.09 -4.57 -13.33
CA GLY A 246 -0.99 -5.11 -12.52
C GLY A 246 -2.25 -5.37 -13.34
N HIS A 247 -2.64 -4.43 -14.22
CA HIS A 247 -3.79 -4.60 -15.11
C HIS A 247 -3.61 -5.76 -16.09
N ARG A 248 -2.38 -6.07 -16.51
CA ARG A 248 -2.03 -7.18 -17.41
C ARG A 248 -1.46 -8.40 -16.71
N ALA A 249 -1.60 -8.52 -15.39
CA ALA A 249 -1.05 -9.64 -14.63
C ALA A 249 -1.59 -11.03 -15.07
N TRP A 250 -2.77 -11.07 -15.70
CA TRP A 250 -3.37 -12.30 -16.23
C TRP A 250 -2.62 -12.89 -17.44
N GLU A 251 -1.77 -12.10 -18.13
CA GLU A 251 -0.95 -12.56 -19.26
C GLU A 251 0.31 -13.35 -18.82
N VAL A 252 0.66 -13.25 -17.54
CA VAL A 252 1.80 -13.96 -16.96
C VAL A 252 1.37 -15.38 -16.51
N ASP A 253 2.27 -16.35 -16.61
CA ASP A 253 2.01 -17.73 -16.19
C ASP A 253 1.56 -17.81 -14.72
N PHE A 254 0.66 -18.76 -14.43
CA PHE A 254 0.05 -18.89 -13.09
C PHE A 254 1.08 -19.15 -11.99
N ALA A 255 2.11 -19.97 -12.27
CA ALA A 255 3.13 -20.31 -11.29
C ALA A 255 3.96 -19.07 -10.89
N THR A 256 4.32 -18.25 -11.90
CA THR A 256 5.03 -16.99 -11.67
C THR A 256 4.18 -16.01 -10.88
N ARG A 257 2.90 -15.84 -11.21
CA ARG A 257 2.00 -14.94 -10.45
C ARG A 257 1.91 -15.30 -8.98
N LEU A 258 1.83 -16.62 -8.68
CA LEU A 258 1.78 -17.10 -7.31
C LEU A 258 3.03 -16.79 -6.51
N GLN A 259 4.18 -17.03 -7.11
CA GLN A 259 5.47 -16.75 -6.49
C GLN A 259 5.65 -15.24 -6.32
N GLU A 260 5.32 -14.46 -7.34
CA GLU A 260 5.41 -13.01 -7.33
C GLU A 260 4.57 -12.40 -6.21
N GLU A 261 3.32 -12.83 -6.05
CA GLU A 261 2.45 -12.36 -4.97
C GLU A 261 3.05 -12.63 -3.58
N ALA A 262 3.62 -13.83 -3.37
CA ALA A 262 4.27 -14.19 -2.12
C ALA A 262 5.53 -13.35 -1.86
N VAL A 263 6.37 -13.15 -2.89
CA VAL A 263 7.60 -12.35 -2.81
C VAL A 263 7.26 -10.89 -2.50
N TRP A 264 6.31 -10.28 -3.21
CA TRP A 264 5.94 -8.88 -2.98
C TRP A 264 5.28 -8.65 -1.62
N LYS A 265 4.45 -9.58 -1.14
CA LYS A 265 3.91 -9.53 0.24
C LYS A 265 5.01 -9.56 1.29
N MET A 266 6.03 -10.39 1.08
CA MET A 266 7.18 -10.47 1.98
C MET A 266 8.02 -9.18 1.93
N VAL A 267 8.33 -8.66 0.74
CA VAL A 267 9.10 -7.43 0.57
C VAL A 267 8.38 -6.25 1.21
N ALA A 268 7.10 -6.06 0.92
CA ALA A 268 6.30 -5.00 1.52
C ALA A 268 6.28 -5.12 3.06
N PHE A 269 6.02 -6.31 3.60
CA PHE A 269 5.99 -6.55 5.03
C PHE A 269 7.32 -6.20 5.72
N VAL A 270 8.45 -6.61 5.13
CA VAL A 270 9.79 -6.33 5.68
C VAL A 270 10.09 -4.83 5.64
N LEU A 271 9.85 -4.19 4.49
CA LEU A 271 10.11 -2.76 4.32
C LEU A 271 9.23 -1.92 5.25
N GLU A 272 7.93 -2.16 5.27
CA GLU A 272 7.01 -1.44 6.17
C GLU A 272 7.41 -1.61 7.63
N SER A 273 7.68 -2.85 8.06
CA SER A 273 8.06 -3.14 9.44
C SER A 273 9.37 -2.48 9.83
N ALA A 274 10.40 -2.55 8.97
CA ALA A 274 11.69 -1.93 9.21
C ALA A 274 11.58 -0.40 9.34
N VAL A 275 10.77 0.20 8.48
CA VAL A 275 10.61 1.65 8.46
C VAL A 275 9.85 2.15 9.69
N PHE A 276 8.75 1.51 10.10
CA PHE A 276 8.04 1.88 11.32
C PHE A 276 8.91 1.67 12.58
N ALA A 277 9.77 0.64 12.60
CA ALA A 277 10.73 0.46 13.68
C ALA A 277 11.80 1.58 13.69
N LEU A 278 12.32 1.97 12.52
CA LEU A 278 13.26 3.09 12.40
C LEU A 278 12.66 4.41 12.91
N ILE A 279 11.38 4.66 12.67
CA ILE A 279 10.67 5.82 13.22
C ILE A 279 10.78 5.85 14.75
N GLY A 280 10.47 4.71 15.41
CA GLY A 280 10.55 4.64 16.87
C GLY A 280 11.99 4.84 17.40
N LEU A 281 12.98 4.24 16.74
CA LEU A 281 14.38 4.31 17.14
C LEU A 281 15.00 5.71 17.02
N GLN A 282 14.48 6.54 16.10
CA GLN A 282 15.04 7.88 15.85
C GLN A 282 14.47 8.97 16.76
N LEU A 283 13.35 8.75 17.41
CA LEU A 283 12.69 9.80 18.21
C LEU A 283 13.60 10.39 19.31
N PRO A 284 14.42 9.62 20.05
CA PRO A 284 15.32 10.21 21.05
C PRO A 284 16.39 11.13 20.44
N VAL A 285 16.86 10.83 19.22
CA VAL A 285 17.83 11.68 18.51
C VAL A 285 17.20 13.03 18.20
N VAL A 286 15.96 13.01 17.71
CA VAL A 286 15.20 14.22 17.40
C VAL A 286 14.91 15.04 18.66
N LEU A 287 14.52 14.40 19.77
CA LEU A 287 14.29 15.07 21.04
C LEU A 287 15.56 15.74 21.61
N ARG A 288 16.71 15.09 21.50
CA ARG A 288 18.00 15.68 21.89
C ARG A 288 18.37 16.92 21.07
N GLY A 289 17.94 16.97 19.81
CA GLY A 289 18.19 18.09 18.91
C GLY A 289 17.35 19.36 19.21
N LEU A 290 16.33 19.26 20.08
CA LEU A 290 15.46 20.39 20.44
C LEU A 290 16.07 21.38 21.45
N GLY A 291 17.26 21.16 21.96
CA GLY A 291 17.95 21.77 23.09
C GLY A 291 17.70 23.25 23.44
N GLU A 292 17.19 24.06 22.52
CA GLU A 292 16.88 25.48 22.70
C GLU A 292 15.40 25.77 23.02
N TYR A 293 14.50 24.78 22.85
CA TYR A 293 13.07 24.98 23.10
C TYR A 293 12.70 24.46 24.50
N GLU A 294 12.00 25.29 25.26
CA GLU A 294 11.35 24.83 26.48
C GLU A 294 10.34 23.73 26.13
N GLY A 295 10.33 22.63 26.88
CA GLY A 295 9.51 21.46 26.56
C GLY A 295 8.00 21.75 26.45
N ILE A 296 7.52 22.81 27.12
CA ILE A 296 6.12 23.27 27.06
C ILE A 296 5.82 23.93 25.73
N ASP A 297 6.71 24.77 25.21
CA ASP A 297 6.52 25.47 23.93
C ASP A 297 6.55 24.48 22.77
N ALA A 298 7.52 23.56 22.76
CA ALA A 298 7.59 22.51 21.75
C ALA A 298 6.32 21.62 21.76
N ALA A 299 5.80 21.27 22.93
CA ALA A 299 4.56 20.50 23.07
C ALA A 299 3.34 21.29 22.55
N TRP A 300 3.28 22.59 22.85
CA TRP A 300 2.21 23.44 22.32
C TRP A 300 2.24 23.52 20.80
N TYR A 301 3.41 23.76 20.20
CA TYR A 301 3.56 23.79 18.75
C TYR A 301 3.16 22.46 18.12
N ALA A 302 3.55 21.33 18.72
CA ALA A 302 3.16 20.01 18.24
C ALA A 302 1.64 19.81 18.24
N VAL A 303 0.95 20.18 19.32
CA VAL A 303 -0.51 20.07 19.42
C VAL A 303 -1.20 20.98 18.43
N ALA A 304 -0.76 22.25 18.35
CA ALA A 304 -1.35 23.24 17.44
C ALA A 304 -1.20 22.80 15.97
N VAL A 305 0.00 22.38 15.58
CA VAL A 305 0.27 21.87 14.22
C VAL A 305 -0.52 20.61 13.91
N PHE A 306 -0.59 19.67 14.84
CA PHE A 306 -1.41 18.47 14.68
C PHE A 306 -2.88 18.80 14.40
N LEU A 307 -3.46 19.71 15.18
CA LEU A 307 -4.84 20.17 14.98
C LEU A 307 -5.05 20.85 13.63
N VAL A 308 -4.10 21.71 13.22
CA VAL A 308 -4.13 22.35 11.91
C VAL A 308 -4.07 21.33 10.79
N VAL A 309 -3.17 20.34 10.86
CA VAL A 309 -3.04 19.29 9.86
C VAL A 309 -4.34 18.48 9.73
N VAL A 310 -4.96 18.12 10.84
CA VAL A 310 -6.25 17.40 10.82
C VAL A 310 -7.37 18.30 10.27
N ALA A 311 -7.48 19.53 10.76
CA ALA A 311 -8.51 20.48 10.32
C ALA A 311 -8.42 20.82 8.83
N THR A 312 -7.20 21.05 8.33
CA THR A 312 -6.93 21.35 6.91
C THR A 312 -7.52 20.29 5.98
N ARG A 313 -7.47 19.02 6.39
CA ARG A 313 -8.03 17.93 5.59
C ARG A 313 -9.56 17.99 5.53
N PHE A 314 -10.23 18.30 6.63
CA PHE A 314 -11.68 18.52 6.62
C PHE A 314 -12.06 19.72 5.77
N VAL A 315 -11.34 20.83 5.91
CA VAL A 315 -11.58 22.06 5.14
C VAL A 315 -11.45 21.83 3.64
N TRP A 316 -10.60 20.91 3.20
CA TRP A 316 -10.46 20.59 1.77
C TRP A 316 -11.44 19.52 1.27
N VAL A 317 -11.58 18.39 1.98
CA VAL A 317 -12.32 17.21 1.50
C VAL A 317 -13.80 17.53 1.26
N TYR A 318 -14.42 18.33 2.12
CA TYR A 318 -15.83 18.70 1.97
C TYR A 318 -16.07 19.58 0.74
N PRO A 319 -15.40 20.72 0.56
CA PRO A 319 -15.52 21.50 -0.66
C PRO A 319 -15.16 20.72 -1.93
N ALA A 320 -14.08 19.96 -1.90
CA ALA A 320 -13.66 19.12 -3.04
C ALA A 320 -14.73 18.08 -3.44
N THR A 321 -15.51 17.60 -2.48
CA THR A 321 -16.58 16.65 -2.74
C THR A 321 -17.86 17.32 -3.21
N PHE A 322 -18.30 18.41 -2.60
CA PHE A 322 -19.62 18.99 -2.81
C PHE A 322 -19.62 20.16 -3.80
N LEU A 323 -18.62 21.03 -3.81
CA LEU A 323 -18.58 22.23 -4.64
C LEU A 323 -18.66 21.93 -6.15
N PRO A 324 -17.93 20.96 -6.72
CA PRO A 324 -18.03 20.67 -8.15
C PRO A 324 -19.41 20.15 -8.58
N ARG A 325 -20.15 19.55 -7.66
CA ARG A 325 -21.53 19.08 -7.91
C ARG A 325 -22.54 20.22 -7.89
N LEU A 326 -22.28 21.24 -7.07
CA LEU A 326 -23.09 22.45 -7.07
C LEU A 326 -22.89 23.25 -8.36
N LEU A 327 -21.65 23.29 -8.88
CA LEU A 327 -21.26 24.06 -10.05
C LEU A 327 -21.52 23.36 -11.39
N SER A 328 -21.62 22.02 -11.43
CA SER A 328 -21.73 21.27 -12.68
C SER A 328 -22.82 20.19 -12.65
N ALA A 329 -23.83 20.35 -13.51
CA ALA A 329 -24.89 19.35 -13.73
C ALA A 329 -24.32 18.00 -14.21
N ARG A 330 -23.30 18.02 -15.08
CA ARG A 330 -22.63 16.80 -15.61
C ARG A 330 -22.00 15.96 -14.50
N VAL A 331 -21.43 16.60 -13.47
CA VAL A 331 -20.86 15.90 -12.33
C VAL A 331 -21.95 15.28 -11.46
N ARG A 332 -23.06 16.00 -11.25
CA ARG A 332 -24.21 15.54 -10.48
C ARG A 332 -24.90 14.33 -11.11
N GLU A 333 -24.96 14.26 -12.44
CA GLU A 333 -25.56 13.15 -13.18
C GLU A 333 -24.66 11.90 -13.22
N ARG A 334 -23.34 12.10 -13.31
CA ARG A 334 -22.37 10.99 -13.44
C ARG A 334 -21.99 10.35 -12.12
N GLU A 335 -21.97 11.10 -11.04
CA GLU A 335 -21.53 10.62 -9.74
C GLU A 335 -22.70 10.41 -8.79
N GLN A 336 -22.72 9.27 -8.10
CA GLN A 336 -23.71 9.01 -7.05
C GLN A 336 -23.61 10.08 -5.95
N ASN A 337 -24.74 10.49 -5.39
CA ASN A 337 -24.78 11.46 -4.29
C ASN A 337 -24.01 10.92 -3.07
N PRO A 338 -22.90 11.55 -2.66
CA PRO A 338 -22.20 11.12 -1.47
C PRO A 338 -23.03 11.51 -0.24
N THR A 339 -23.17 10.59 0.67
CA THR A 339 -23.58 10.93 2.02
C THR A 339 -22.41 11.67 2.72
N TRP A 340 -22.69 12.48 3.73
CA TRP A 340 -21.68 13.18 4.51
C TRP A 340 -20.66 12.23 5.18
N LYS A 341 -21.05 10.96 5.39
CA LYS A 341 -20.25 9.91 6.04
C LYS A 341 -18.99 9.54 5.24
N GLY A 342 -19.09 9.43 3.91
CA GLY A 342 -17.95 9.10 3.05
C GLY A 342 -16.83 10.13 3.13
N PRO A 343 -17.10 11.41 2.83
CA PRO A 343 -16.13 12.49 3.00
C PRO A 343 -15.57 12.60 4.42
N PHE A 344 -16.37 12.34 5.44
CA PHE A 344 -15.91 12.32 6.83
C PHE A 344 -14.83 11.27 7.06
N VAL A 345 -15.06 10.03 6.62
CA VAL A 345 -14.05 8.95 6.75
C VAL A 345 -12.80 9.25 5.94
N ILE A 346 -12.92 9.77 4.70
CA ILE A 346 -11.78 10.17 3.88
C ILE A 346 -10.98 11.27 4.59
N ALA A 347 -11.64 12.27 5.19
CA ALA A 347 -10.97 13.33 5.93
C ALA A 347 -10.28 12.79 7.20
N TRP A 348 -10.92 11.91 7.94
CA TRP A 348 -10.36 11.33 9.16
C TRP A 348 -9.25 10.31 8.87
N ALA A 349 -9.27 9.61 7.75
CA ALA A 349 -8.27 8.61 7.34
C ALA A 349 -6.94 9.23 6.85
N GLY A 350 -6.66 10.47 7.22
CA GLY A 350 -5.46 11.22 6.79
C GLY A 350 -4.23 10.97 7.65
N MET A 351 -3.94 9.73 8.04
CA MET A 351 -2.72 9.37 8.78
C MET A 351 -1.48 9.73 7.97
N ARG A 352 -0.42 10.17 8.64
CA ARG A 352 0.88 10.43 8.01
C ARG A 352 1.77 9.21 8.18
N GLY A 353 2.66 9.00 7.21
CA GLY A 353 3.50 7.81 7.15
C GLY A 353 4.97 8.11 7.04
N VAL A 354 5.66 7.11 6.57
CA VAL A 354 7.11 7.04 6.46
C VAL A 354 7.68 8.07 5.51
N VAL A 355 6.98 8.34 4.40
CA VAL A 355 7.46 9.27 3.36
C VAL A 355 7.65 10.67 3.93
N SER A 356 6.74 11.13 4.80
CA SER A 356 6.89 12.42 5.49
C SER A 356 8.18 12.50 6.31
N LEU A 357 8.54 11.45 7.03
CA LEU A 357 9.77 11.42 7.82
C LEU A 357 11.01 11.33 6.94
N ALA A 358 10.98 10.51 5.89
CA ALA A 358 12.09 10.41 4.95
C ALA A 358 12.37 11.76 4.27
N ILE A 359 11.33 12.48 3.86
CA ILE A 359 11.47 13.84 3.30
C ILE A 359 11.98 14.81 4.37
N ALA A 360 11.50 14.73 5.62
CA ALA A 360 11.98 15.61 6.70
C ALA A 360 13.49 15.45 6.94
N PHE A 361 14.00 14.21 6.95
CA PHE A 361 15.43 13.97 7.11
C PHE A 361 16.26 14.43 5.90
N SER A 362 15.66 14.58 4.71
CA SER A 362 16.35 15.10 3.53
C SER A 362 16.57 16.63 3.56
N ILE A 363 16.04 17.32 4.56
CA ILE A 363 16.32 18.74 4.77
C ILE A 363 17.82 18.92 5.06
N PRO A 364 18.58 19.73 4.29
CA PRO A 364 20.01 19.88 4.47
C PRO A 364 20.35 20.47 5.86
N LEU A 365 21.58 20.24 6.31
CA LEU A 365 22.07 20.78 7.58
C LEU A 365 22.34 22.27 7.48
N THR A 366 22.80 22.73 6.32
CA THR A 366 23.23 24.11 6.05
C THR A 366 22.55 24.66 4.81
N MET A 367 22.48 25.98 4.71
CA MET A 367 22.06 26.71 3.53
C MET A 367 23.09 26.59 2.40
N HIS A 368 22.77 27.12 1.22
CA HIS A 368 23.60 26.99 0.01
C HIS A 368 25.06 27.44 0.18
N ASP A 369 25.29 28.45 0.99
CA ASP A 369 26.63 29.01 1.25
C ASP A 369 27.48 28.15 2.23
N GLY A 370 26.90 27.09 2.81
CA GLY A 370 27.58 26.17 3.74
C GLY A 370 27.91 26.77 5.12
N GLU A 371 27.67 28.07 5.32
CA GLU A 371 28.02 28.80 6.55
C GLU A 371 26.86 28.88 7.54
N GLU A 372 25.60 29.01 7.05
CA GLU A 372 24.44 29.13 7.92
C GLU A 372 23.68 27.81 8.06
N PRO A 373 23.27 27.40 9.29
CA PRO A 373 22.43 26.24 9.49
C PRO A 373 21.02 26.46 8.90
N PHE A 374 20.38 25.39 8.42
CA PHE A 374 18.99 25.47 7.93
C PHE A 374 18.06 25.93 9.07
N PRO A 375 17.24 26.98 8.86
CA PRO A 375 16.42 27.58 9.90
C PRO A 375 15.46 26.56 10.53
N GLN A 376 15.50 26.47 11.86
CA GLN A 376 14.56 25.67 12.67
C GLN A 376 14.48 24.17 12.27
N ARG A 377 15.52 23.60 11.64
CA ARG A 377 15.54 22.23 11.14
C ARG A 377 15.11 21.21 12.19
N ASN A 378 15.66 21.30 13.39
CA ASN A 378 15.37 20.34 14.47
C ASN A 378 13.92 20.44 14.94
N LEU A 379 13.34 21.63 14.96
CA LEU A 379 11.92 21.83 15.25
C LEU A 379 11.05 21.22 14.14
N ILE A 380 11.38 21.42 12.87
CA ILE A 380 10.68 20.81 11.74
C ILE A 380 10.68 19.30 11.85
N LEU A 381 11.83 18.69 12.15
CA LEU A 381 11.94 17.24 12.38
C LEU A 381 11.04 16.79 13.52
N PHE A 382 11.09 17.48 14.67
CA PHE A 382 10.26 17.15 15.82
C PHE A 382 8.75 17.25 15.52
N LEU A 383 8.32 18.35 14.89
CA LEU A 383 6.93 18.56 14.50
C LEU A 383 6.46 17.53 13.48
N THR A 384 7.33 17.10 12.57
CA THR A 384 7.02 16.00 11.64
C THR A 384 6.82 14.68 12.39
N PHE A 385 7.74 14.32 13.30
CA PHE A 385 7.61 13.12 14.14
C PHE A 385 6.33 13.12 14.96
N THR A 386 6.07 14.21 15.67
CA THR A 386 4.87 14.32 16.52
C THR A 386 3.59 14.29 15.69
N THR A 387 3.58 14.87 14.50
CA THR A 387 2.44 14.81 13.57
C THR A 387 2.23 13.39 13.04
N VAL A 388 3.28 12.68 12.63
CA VAL A 388 3.19 11.29 12.14
C VAL A 388 2.68 10.38 13.25
N ILE A 389 3.33 10.40 14.43
CA ILE A 389 2.93 9.55 15.56
C ILE A 389 1.52 9.93 16.05
N GLY A 390 1.23 11.23 16.18
CA GLY A 390 -0.07 11.72 16.62
C GLY A 390 -1.20 11.28 15.69
N THR A 391 -1.02 11.38 14.37
CA THR A 391 -2.03 10.93 13.40
C THR A 391 -2.18 9.42 13.40
N LEU A 392 -1.09 8.66 13.48
CA LEU A 392 -1.15 7.20 13.58
C LEU A 392 -1.87 6.74 14.85
N VAL A 393 -1.57 7.35 16.00
CA VAL A 393 -2.21 7.00 17.28
C VAL A 393 -3.66 7.44 17.30
N VAL A 394 -3.95 8.72 17.09
CA VAL A 394 -5.30 9.27 17.25
C VAL A 394 -6.22 8.73 16.16
N GLN A 395 -5.84 8.90 14.89
CA GLN A 395 -6.69 8.49 13.77
C GLN A 395 -6.68 6.97 13.59
N GLY A 396 -5.54 6.30 13.75
CA GLY A 396 -5.43 4.85 13.61
C GLY A 396 -6.24 4.06 14.64
N LEU A 397 -6.25 4.49 15.91
CA LEU A 397 -7.04 3.83 16.95
C LEU A 397 -8.52 4.19 16.89
N THR A 398 -8.86 5.40 16.47
CA THR A 398 -10.26 5.86 16.43
C THR A 398 -10.99 5.54 15.13
N LEU A 399 -10.27 5.29 14.02
CA LEU A 399 -10.88 4.98 12.73
C LEU A 399 -11.77 3.71 12.75
N PRO A 400 -11.35 2.56 13.34
CA PRO A 400 -12.20 1.37 13.40
C PRO A 400 -13.52 1.58 14.14
N PRO A 401 -13.56 2.11 15.38
CA PRO A 401 -14.80 2.39 16.07
C PRO A 401 -15.66 3.44 15.37
N LEU A 402 -15.03 4.45 14.73
CA LEU A 402 -15.71 5.47 13.95
C LEU A 402 -16.48 4.87 12.76
N ILE A 403 -15.83 3.99 11.98
CA ILE A 403 -16.46 3.31 10.85
C ILE A 403 -17.67 2.48 11.32
N ARG A 404 -17.52 1.75 12.42
CA ARG A 404 -18.62 0.97 13.02
C ARG A 404 -19.78 1.87 13.46
N LEU A 405 -19.48 3.03 14.08
CA LEU A 405 -20.48 4.00 14.53
C LEU A 405 -21.25 4.62 13.36
N LEU A 406 -20.57 4.90 12.27
CA LEU A 406 -21.17 5.50 11.06
C LEU A 406 -22.09 4.54 10.32
N LYS A 407 -22.06 3.24 10.65
CA LYS A 407 -22.93 2.20 10.05
C LYS A 407 -23.03 2.40 8.53
N PHE A 408 -21.90 2.24 7.84
CA PHE A 408 -21.97 2.18 6.37
C PHE A 408 -22.89 1.01 6.00
N PRO A 409 -23.77 1.17 5.02
CA PRO A 409 -24.41 0.01 4.44
C PRO A 409 -23.28 -0.89 3.97
N GLY A 410 -23.15 -2.04 4.62
CA GLY A 410 -22.16 -3.04 4.22
C GLY A 410 -22.37 -3.26 2.72
N ARG A 411 -21.30 -3.50 1.98
CA ARG A 411 -21.46 -4.21 0.71
C ARG A 411 -22.39 -5.35 1.08
N ASP A 412 -23.61 -5.38 0.52
CA ASP A 412 -24.45 -6.54 0.73
C ASP A 412 -23.58 -7.73 0.37
N ALA A 413 -23.12 -8.45 1.39
CA ALA A 413 -22.26 -9.63 1.19
C ALA A 413 -22.96 -10.54 0.18
N GLN A 414 -24.30 -10.57 0.24
CA GLN A 414 -25.15 -11.24 -0.71
C GLN A 414 -25.02 -10.69 -2.13
N THR A 415 -24.99 -9.37 -2.33
CA THR A 415 -24.85 -8.77 -3.68
C THR A 415 -23.48 -9.07 -4.29
N ALA A 416 -22.43 -9.04 -3.49
CA ALA A 416 -21.07 -9.38 -3.94
C ALA A 416 -20.98 -10.88 -4.27
N THR A 417 -21.50 -11.75 -3.42
CA THR A 417 -21.54 -13.20 -3.65
C THR A 417 -22.42 -13.56 -4.85
N LEU A 418 -23.55 -12.86 -5.05
CA LEU A 418 -24.39 -13.05 -6.25
C LEU A 418 -23.67 -12.62 -7.54
N ALA A 419 -22.93 -11.52 -7.51
CA ALA A 419 -22.12 -11.09 -8.66
C ALA A 419 -21.00 -12.11 -8.97
N GLU A 420 -20.32 -12.63 -7.94
CA GLU A 420 -19.32 -13.69 -8.07
C GLU A 420 -19.94 -14.97 -8.62
N ALA A 421 -21.10 -15.41 -8.09
CA ALA A 421 -21.82 -16.59 -8.56
C ALA A 421 -22.22 -16.48 -10.04
N ASN A 422 -22.72 -15.30 -10.45
CA ASN A 422 -23.08 -15.06 -11.85
C ASN A 422 -21.84 -15.06 -12.77
N ALA A 423 -20.73 -14.46 -12.34
CA ALA A 423 -19.47 -14.48 -13.10
C ALA A 423 -18.94 -15.91 -13.24
N GLN A 424 -18.91 -16.68 -12.15
CA GLN A 424 -18.50 -18.08 -12.15
C GLN A 424 -19.39 -18.96 -13.03
N ALA A 425 -20.70 -18.73 -13.00
CA ALA A 425 -21.64 -19.46 -13.86
C ALA A 425 -21.39 -19.19 -15.36
N GLN A 426 -21.10 -17.94 -15.73
CA GLN A 426 -20.76 -17.58 -17.11
C GLN A 426 -19.41 -18.20 -17.54
N ALA A 427 -18.40 -18.15 -16.67
CA ALA A 427 -17.09 -18.74 -16.92
C ALA A 427 -17.18 -20.28 -17.09
N SER A 428 -17.94 -20.95 -16.21
CA SER A 428 -18.14 -22.42 -16.29
C SER A 428 -18.85 -22.82 -17.58
N ARG A 429 -19.89 -22.08 -18.01
CA ARG A 429 -20.56 -22.35 -19.29
C ARG A 429 -19.64 -22.14 -20.50
N ALA A 430 -18.75 -21.15 -20.44
CA ALA A 430 -17.75 -20.94 -21.50
C ALA A 430 -16.74 -22.11 -21.55
N ALA A 431 -16.30 -22.60 -20.38
CA ALA A 431 -15.41 -23.74 -20.28
C ALA A 431 -16.07 -25.05 -20.74
N GLU A 432 -17.35 -25.27 -20.41
CA GLU A 432 -18.13 -26.44 -20.90
C GLU A 432 -18.21 -26.42 -22.44
N ARG A 433 -18.60 -25.31 -23.04
CA ARG A 433 -18.62 -25.18 -24.51
C ARG A 433 -17.26 -25.48 -25.14
N ARG A 434 -16.18 -24.92 -24.53
CA ARG A 434 -14.84 -25.16 -25.04
C ARG A 434 -14.40 -26.61 -24.90
N LEU A 435 -14.79 -27.28 -23.81
CA LEU A 435 -14.56 -28.72 -23.60
C LEU A 435 -15.29 -29.53 -24.68
N ASP A 436 -16.54 -29.24 -24.96
CA ASP A 436 -17.33 -29.97 -25.96
C ASP A 436 -16.77 -29.78 -27.39
N GLU A 437 -16.33 -28.55 -27.73
CA GLU A 437 -15.62 -28.27 -28.99
C GLU A 437 -14.32 -29.09 -29.11
N LEU A 438 -13.54 -29.16 -28.03
CA LEU A 438 -12.28 -29.91 -28.01
C LEU A 438 -12.52 -31.42 -28.11
N LEU A 439 -13.54 -31.94 -27.44
CA LEU A 439 -13.90 -33.36 -27.48
C LEU A 439 -14.51 -33.80 -28.83
N ALA A 440 -15.03 -32.85 -29.63
CA ALA A 440 -15.48 -33.11 -30.98
C ALA A 440 -14.33 -33.39 -31.98
N ASP A 441 -13.10 -33.02 -31.64
CA ASP A 441 -11.90 -33.34 -32.44
C ASP A 441 -11.38 -34.72 -32.05
N GLU A 442 -11.30 -35.62 -33.01
CA GLU A 442 -10.81 -37.01 -32.80
C GLU A 442 -9.41 -37.07 -32.18
N ARG A 443 -8.59 -36.03 -32.36
CA ARG A 443 -7.26 -35.94 -31.75
C ARG A 443 -7.29 -35.81 -30.24
N ASN A 444 -8.42 -35.38 -29.70
CA ASN A 444 -8.63 -35.16 -28.27
C ASN A 444 -9.61 -36.21 -27.67
N ALA A 445 -9.78 -37.36 -28.34
CA ALA A 445 -10.69 -38.41 -27.90
C ALA A 445 -10.31 -38.89 -26.48
N LEU A 446 -11.20 -38.65 -25.52
CA LEU A 446 -11.07 -39.12 -24.15
C LEU A 446 -12.11 -40.21 -23.87
N PRO A 447 -11.79 -41.24 -23.08
CA PRO A 447 -12.81 -42.14 -22.55
C PRO A 447 -13.92 -41.38 -21.82
N ALA A 448 -15.17 -41.77 -22.04
CA ALA A 448 -16.35 -41.10 -21.47
C ALA A 448 -16.21 -40.81 -19.94
N PRO A 449 -15.70 -41.76 -19.10
CA PRO A 449 -15.54 -41.47 -17.67
C PRO A 449 -14.57 -40.35 -17.34
N LEU A 450 -13.56 -40.07 -18.19
CA LEU A 450 -12.62 -38.98 -18.00
C LEU A 450 -13.22 -37.62 -18.45
N ALA A 451 -13.96 -37.64 -19.55
CA ALA A 451 -14.72 -36.46 -19.99
C ALA A 451 -15.77 -36.03 -18.94
N ASP A 452 -16.47 -36.99 -18.35
CA ASP A 452 -17.45 -36.73 -17.28
C ASP A 452 -16.80 -36.17 -16.01
N ARG A 453 -15.61 -36.64 -15.65
CA ARG A 453 -14.85 -36.06 -14.53
C ARG A 453 -14.54 -34.56 -14.75
N LEU A 454 -14.17 -34.18 -15.97
CA LEU A 454 -13.94 -32.76 -16.28
C LEU A 454 -15.24 -31.94 -16.16
N ARG A 455 -16.38 -32.48 -16.60
CA ARG A 455 -17.70 -31.83 -16.43
C ARG A 455 -18.09 -31.70 -14.97
N ILE A 456 -17.88 -32.72 -14.14
CA ILE A 456 -18.13 -32.69 -12.70
C ILE A 456 -17.30 -31.59 -12.02
N VAL A 457 -16.03 -31.41 -12.40
CA VAL A 457 -15.19 -30.34 -11.86
C VAL A 457 -15.76 -28.96 -12.21
N LEU A 458 -16.21 -28.75 -13.45
CA LEU A 458 -16.81 -27.49 -13.88
C LEU A 458 -18.16 -27.22 -13.17
N GLU A 459 -18.99 -28.23 -13.04
CA GLU A 459 -20.26 -28.16 -12.31
C GLU A 459 -20.04 -27.83 -10.84
N ARG A 460 -19.08 -28.47 -10.20
CA ARG A 460 -18.71 -28.18 -8.83
C ARG A 460 -18.23 -26.75 -8.64
N ARG A 461 -17.34 -26.22 -9.50
CA ARG A 461 -16.90 -24.82 -9.46
C ARG A 461 -18.08 -23.86 -9.61
N ARG A 462 -19.04 -24.18 -10.47
CA ARG A 462 -20.26 -23.38 -10.64
C ARG A 462 -21.12 -23.36 -9.39
N ASN A 463 -21.26 -24.50 -8.72
CA ASN A 463 -22.16 -24.64 -7.57
C ASN A 463 -21.52 -24.16 -6.26
N ALA A 464 -20.21 -24.23 -6.10
CA ALA A 464 -19.50 -23.86 -4.87
C ALA A 464 -19.83 -22.43 -4.36
N VAL A 465 -20.00 -21.46 -5.27
CA VAL A 465 -20.36 -20.08 -4.88
C VAL A 465 -21.84 -19.99 -4.45
N TRP A 466 -22.72 -20.75 -5.11
CA TRP A 466 -24.14 -20.81 -4.73
C TRP A 466 -24.34 -21.56 -3.42
N GLU A 467 -23.55 -22.60 -3.14
CA GLU A 467 -23.58 -23.34 -1.88
C GLU A 467 -23.17 -22.49 -0.68
N ARG A 468 -22.29 -21.50 -0.88
CA ARG A 468 -21.97 -20.49 0.16
C ARG A 468 -23.17 -19.58 0.51
N LEU A 469 -24.12 -19.40 -0.40
CA LEU A 469 -25.37 -18.68 -0.16
C LEU A 469 -26.49 -19.56 0.40
N GLY A 470 -26.30 -20.88 0.37
CA GLY A 470 -27.23 -21.87 0.86
C GLY A 470 -27.32 -21.93 2.39
N GLN A 471 -28.28 -22.73 2.88
CA GLN A 471 -28.39 -22.94 4.32
C GLN A 471 -27.20 -23.75 4.85
N ALA A 472 -26.60 -23.25 5.92
CA ALA A 472 -25.58 -23.99 6.66
C ALA A 472 -26.17 -25.28 7.25
N ASN A 473 -25.33 -26.30 7.39
CA ASN A 473 -25.71 -27.55 8.06
C ASN A 473 -26.20 -27.23 9.49
N PRO A 474 -27.43 -27.63 9.87
CA PRO A 474 -27.99 -27.29 11.19
C PRO A 474 -27.21 -27.87 12.37
N VAL A 475 -26.37 -28.88 12.15
CA VAL A 475 -25.56 -29.53 13.20
C VAL A 475 -24.18 -28.88 13.34
N THR A 476 -23.53 -28.57 12.22
CA THR A 476 -22.13 -28.05 12.23
C THR A 476 -22.06 -26.55 12.01
N GLY A 477 -23.10 -25.92 11.48
CA GLY A 477 -23.09 -24.51 11.07
C GLY A 477 -22.24 -24.26 9.83
N GLU A 478 -21.66 -25.30 9.21
CA GLU A 478 -20.79 -25.21 8.04
C GLU A 478 -21.61 -25.25 6.76
N SER A 479 -21.16 -24.54 5.72
CA SER A 479 -21.66 -24.73 4.36
C SER A 479 -21.21 -26.10 3.79
N VAL A 480 -21.84 -26.56 2.72
CA VAL A 480 -21.44 -27.80 2.02
C VAL A 480 -20.00 -27.68 1.53
N ASP A 481 -19.61 -26.50 1.05
CA ASP A 481 -18.25 -26.22 0.57
C ASP A 481 -17.22 -26.23 1.72
N ASP A 482 -17.53 -25.65 2.88
CA ASP A 482 -16.66 -25.68 4.06
C ASP A 482 -16.46 -27.13 4.57
N THR A 483 -17.53 -27.91 4.61
CA THR A 483 -17.46 -29.33 4.98
C THR A 483 -16.58 -30.10 4.01
N TYR A 484 -16.74 -29.89 2.71
CA TYR A 484 -15.91 -30.55 1.70
C TYR A 484 -14.43 -30.19 1.85
N ARG A 485 -14.11 -28.93 2.06
CA ARG A 485 -12.74 -28.45 2.29
C ARG A 485 -12.13 -29.08 3.53
N ARG A 486 -12.87 -29.13 4.62
CA ARG A 486 -12.41 -29.76 5.85
C ARG A 486 -12.10 -31.24 5.64
N LEU A 487 -13.00 -31.99 5.01
CA LEU A 487 -12.77 -33.41 4.70
C LEU A 487 -11.59 -33.62 3.74
N SER A 488 -11.46 -32.80 2.71
CA SER A 488 -10.30 -32.85 1.80
C SER A 488 -8.99 -32.61 2.52
N ARG A 489 -8.95 -31.68 3.48
CA ARG A 489 -7.75 -31.40 4.30
C ARG A 489 -7.37 -32.61 5.16
N GLU A 490 -8.34 -33.24 5.80
CA GLU A 490 -8.11 -34.44 6.61
C GLU A 490 -7.57 -35.59 5.75
N MET A 491 -8.11 -35.78 4.54
CA MET A 491 -7.60 -36.79 3.60
C MET A 491 -6.16 -36.52 3.19
N ILE A 492 -5.84 -35.27 2.78
CA ILE A 492 -4.47 -34.87 2.39
C ILE A 492 -3.51 -35.00 3.58
N SER A 493 -3.95 -34.67 4.79
CA SER A 493 -3.14 -34.87 5.99
C SER A 493 -2.80 -36.32 6.24
N ALA A 494 -3.77 -37.23 6.07
CA ALA A 494 -3.56 -38.66 6.22
C ALA A 494 -2.57 -39.20 5.16
N GLU A 495 -2.68 -38.76 3.89
CA GLU A 495 -1.73 -39.15 2.85
C GLU A 495 -0.31 -38.62 3.16
N ARG A 496 -0.19 -37.37 3.65
CA ARG A 496 1.09 -36.77 4.05
C ARG A 496 1.78 -37.58 5.15
N GLU A 497 1.03 -38.04 6.15
CA GLU A 497 1.55 -38.91 7.21
C GLU A 497 2.06 -40.24 6.69
N VAL A 498 1.38 -40.85 5.71
CA VAL A 498 1.83 -42.11 5.07
C VAL A 498 3.15 -41.86 4.34
N PHE A 499 3.28 -40.81 3.55
CA PHE A 499 4.52 -40.53 2.83
C PHE A 499 5.71 -40.27 3.77
N VAL A 500 5.49 -39.59 4.90
CA VAL A 500 6.52 -39.40 5.92
C VAL A 500 6.93 -40.73 6.53
N ARG A 501 5.98 -41.60 6.89
CA ARG A 501 6.29 -42.97 7.41
C ARG A 501 7.05 -43.82 6.41
N LEU A 502 6.71 -43.77 5.12
CA LEU A 502 7.42 -44.51 4.07
C LEU A 502 8.87 -44.03 3.93
N ARG A 503 9.14 -42.72 4.06
CA ARG A 503 10.49 -42.17 4.09
C ARG A 503 11.25 -42.66 5.34
N ASP A 504 10.62 -42.58 6.52
CA ASP A 504 11.24 -43.02 7.79
C ASP A 504 11.55 -44.54 7.77
N GLY A 505 10.70 -45.33 7.11
CA GLY A 505 10.94 -46.75 6.85
C GLY A 505 11.92 -47.03 5.70
N ARG A 506 12.51 -45.99 5.06
CA ARG A 506 13.42 -46.12 3.90
C ARG A 506 12.82 -46.80 2.65
N TYR A 507 11.48 -46.79 2.51
CA TYR A 507 10.81 -47.26 1.30
C TYR A 507 10.85 -46.23 0.16
N ILE A 508 10.95 -44.93 0.52
CA ILE A 508 11.17 -43.84 -0.42
C ILE A 508 12.30 -42.93 0.12
N ASP A 509 12.99 -42.24 -0.79
CA ASP A 509 14.02 -41.27 -0.43
C ASP A 509 13.43 -39.88 -0.18
N ASP A 510 14.29 -38.93 0.29
CA ASP A 510 13.88 -37.54 0.57
C ASP A 510 13.50 -36.76 -0.69
N GLU A 511 14.02 -37.10 -1.86
CA GLU A 511 13.69 -36.46 -3.12
C GLU A 511 12.28 -36.86 -3.57
N MET A 512 11.96 -38.15 -3.47
CA MET A 512 10.62 -38.68 -3.75
C MET A 512 9.61 -38.08 -2.75
N LEU A 513 9.95 -38.04 -1.46
CA LEU A 513 9.07 -37.42 -0.46
C LEU A 513 8.77 -35.95 -0.80
N ARG A 514 9.77 -35.14 -1.13
CA ARG A 514 9.57 -33.73 -1.53
C ARG A 514 8.66 -33.60 -2.74
N THR A 515 8.82 -34.47 -3.72
CA THR A 515 7.99 -34.50 -4.92
C THR A 515 6.52 -34.82 -4.59
N LEU A 516 6.29 -35.83 -3.75
CA LEU A 516 4.95 -36.23 -3.32
C LEU A 516 4.28 -35.15 -2.45
N LEU A 517 5.02 -34.57 -1.48
CA LEU A 517 4.50 -33.48 -0.66
C LEU A 517 4.14 -32.27 -1.50
N ARG A 518 5.00 -31.88 -2.47
CA ARG A 518 4.70 -30.76 -3.36
C ARG A 518 3.42 -30.99 -4.17
N ARG A 519 3.14 -32.24 -4.57
CA ARG A 519 1.88 -32.58 -5.25
C ARG A 519 0.68 -32.37 -4.32
N LEU A 520 0.76 -32.85 -3.08
CA LEU A 520 -0.30 -32.66 -2.08
C LEU A 520 -0.49 -31.18 -1.74
N ASP A 521 0.60 -30.42 -1.62
CA ASP A 521 0.54 -28.98 -1.35
C ASP A 521 -0.17 -28.20 -2.47
N LEU A 522 0.05 -28.60 -3.75
CA LEU A 522 -0.66 -28.01 -4.89
C LEU A 522 -2.16 -28.39 -4.89
N GLU A 523 -2.50 -29.60 -4.50
CA GLU A 523 -3.88 -30.07 -4.38
C GLU A 523 -4.59 -29.36 -3.22
N GLU A 524 -3.93 -29.24 -2.07
CA GLU A 524 -4.40 -28.48 -0.93
C GLU A 524 -4.61 -27.00 -1.30
N ALA A 525 -3.62 -26.36 -1.96
CA ALA A 525 -3.74 -24.99 -2.43
C ALA A 525 -4.90 -24.80 -3.41
N ALA A 526 -5.17 -25.75 -4.29
CA ALA A 526 -6.31 -25.70 -5.21
C ALA A 526 -7.66 -25.76 -4.45
N ALA A 527 -7.75 -26.58 -3.40
CA ALA A 527 -8.95 -26.68 -2.56
C ALA A 527 -9.18 -25.43 -1.70
N PHE A 528 -8.10 -24.67 -1.33
CA PHE A 528 -8.17 -23.49 -0.46
C PHE A 528 -8.28 -22.15 -1.17
N ARG A 529 -7.88 -22.06 -2.45
CA ARG A 529 -7.92 -20.79 -3.20
C ARG A 529 -9.30 -20.18 -3.37
N GLU A 530 -10.32 -20.97 -3.28
CA GLU A 530 -11.70 -20.48 -3.40
C GLU A 530 -12.20 -19.75 -2.13
N ALA A 531 -11.37 -19.65 -1.06
CA ALA A 531 -11.73 -19.05 0.23
C ALA A 531 -10.99 -17.73 0.55
N ALA A 532 -9.99 -17.33 -0.22
CA ALA A 532 -9.26 -16.08 -0.10
C ALA A 532 -9.76 -15.08 -1.15
#